data_d96f99e4ee10f46dc7df7642e718d0ec
#
_entry.id   d96f99e4ee10f46dc7df7642e718d0ec
#
_cell.length_a   1.000
_cell.length_b   1.000
_cell.length_c   1.000
_cell.angle_alpha   90.00
_cell.angle_beta   90.00
_cell.angle_gamma   90.00
#
_symmetry.space_group_name_H-M   'P 1'
#
loop_
_entity.id
_entity.type
_entity.pdbx_description
1 polymer ?
#
loop_
_entity_poly.entity_id
_entity_poly.type
_entity_poly.pdbx_seq_one_letter_code
_entity_poly.pdbx_strand_id
1 'polypeptide(L)'
;MQKSKYLLANERDALWGLTVSTVGYEEIARGEPYPTKGHADGYYFNIEKGRILNEYQLLYNPEGEGEFESAHCPRTQLKPGDMFLVFPGEWHTYHPNPRTGWKSNWIGFKGKNMDDRVKAGFLSPEKPIYHVGYSAVIETLYKRAFEAAMEEAAFAQQMMAGLVNHLIGIMYSLERNIELNKNQQQVDMVGKARLRIRESLESDVTIQKIAEELGVSYSNFRKLFKEYTGLSPATYQQELRLLRAKELLTTTELSIKEIAYRLNFESPDYFSAKFKAKMGIKPSEIKMK
;
A
#
# COMPACT_ATOMS: atom_id res chain seq x y z
N MET A 1 -26.27 13.81 7.89
CA MET A 1 -25.43 15.02 8.15
C MET A 1 -24.19 14.96 7.25
N GLN A 2 -23.85 16.07 6.56
CA GLN A 2 -22.70 16.12 5.65
C GLN A 2 -21.77 17.29 6.01
N LYS A 3 -20.46 17.10 5.92
CA LYS A 3 -19.47 18.16 5.99
C LYS A 3 -18.35 17.89 4.98
N SER A 4 -17.96 18.93 4.27
CA SER A 4 -16.84 18.88 3.31
C SER A 4 -16.01 20.14 3.35
N LYS A 5 -14.75 20.03 3.01
CA LYS A 5 -13.80 21.15 2.85
C LYS A 5 -13.09 21.00 1.51
N TYR A 6 -13.07 22.08 0.75
CA TYR A 6 -12.29 22.22 -0.48
C TYR A 6 -10.99 22.94 -0.18
N LEU A 7 -9.90 22.50 -0.77
CA LEU A 7 -8.56 22.95 -0.47
C LEU A 7 -7.83 23.42 -1.72
N LEU A 8 -7.04 24.44 -1.58
CA LEU A 8 -6.12 24.89 -2.60
C LEU A 8 -4.72 24.33 -2.32
N ALA A 9 -4.03 23.98 -3.37
CA ALA A 9 -2.61 23.61 -3.34
C ALA A 9 -1.84 24.52 -4.29
N ASN A 10 -0.67 24.95 -3.90
CA ASN A 10 0.22 25.75 -4.73
C ASN A 10 1.24 24.88 -5.48
N GLU A 11 2.04 25.46 -6.37
CA GLU A 11 3.03 24.73 -7.17
C GLU A 11 4.08 24.02 -6.30
N ARG A 12 4.48 24.60 -5.17
CA ARG A 12 5.42 23.99 -4.23
C ARG A 12 4.83 22.76 -3.54
N ASP A 13 3.54 22.79 -3.20
CA ASP A 13 2.83 21.64 -2.65
C ASP A 13 2.81 20.50 -3.66
N ALA A 14 2.61 20.79 -4.95
CA ALA A 14 2.61 19.79 -6.02
C ALA A 14 3.96 19.06 -6.15
N LEU A 15 5.08 19.72 -5.84
CA LEU A 15 6.41 19.09 -5.82
C LEU A 15 6.56 18.01 -4.74
N TRP A 16 5.68 17.98 -3.72
CA TRP A 16 5.62 16.90 -2.73
C TRP A 16 5.15 15.56 -3.32
N GLY A 17 4.62 15.60 -4.55
CA GLY A 17 4.19 14.44 -5.31
C GLY A 17 2.75 14.00 -5.06
N LEU A 18 2.04 14.62 -4.10
CA LEU A 18 0.62 14.43 -3.85
C LEU A 18 0.06 15.68 -3.16
N THR A 19 -1.11 16.15 -3.64
CA THR A 19 -1.87 17.26 -3.03
C THR A 19 -3.32 16.82 -2.80
N VAL A 20 -3.93 17.33 -1.73
CA VAL A 20 -5.32 17.06 -1.36
C VAL A 20 -6.19 18.23 -1.80
N SER A 21 -7.27 17.94 -2.51
CA SER A 21 -8.23 18.92 -3.05
C SER A 21 -9.53 18.98 -2.27
N THR A 22 -9.96 17.83 -1.71
CA THR A 22 -11.20 17.74 -0.94
C THR A 22 -11.07 16.75 0.20
N VAL A 23 -11.77 17.03 1.30
CA VAL A 23 -11.96 16.08 2.42
C VAL A 23 -13.38 16.23 2.92
N GLY A 24 -14.02 15.13 3.29
CA GLY A 24 -15.34 15.21 3.88
C GLY A 24 -15.86 13.90 4.43
N TYR A 25 -17.01 13.99 5.02
CA TYR A 25 -17.81 12.85 5.45
C TYR A 25 -19.29 13.14 5.35
N GLU A 26 -20.09 12.09 5.22
CA GLU A 26 -21.54 12.17 5.25
C GLU A 26 -22.14 10.98 6.01
N GLU A 27 -23.31 11.22 6.54
CA GLU A 27 -24.17 10.21 7.10
C GLU A 27 -25.57 10.39 6.51
N ILE A 28 -26.01 9.38 5.79
CA ILE A 28 -27.32 9.31 5.11
C ILE A 28 -28.12 8.25 5.85
N ALA A 29 -29.21 8.68 6.47
CA ALA A 29 -30.08 7.77 7.19
C ALA A 29 -30.92 6.91 6.21
N ARG A 30 -31.45 5.82 6.72
CA ARG A 30 -32.39 4.97 5.98
C ARG A 30 -33.57 5.81 5.44
N GLY A 31 -33.80 5.73 4.13
CA GLY A 31 -34.90 6.45 3.44
C GLY A 31 -34.63 7.94 3.22
N GLU A 32 -33.46 8.46 3.60
CA GLU A 32 -33.08 9.83 3.32
C GLU A 32 -32.76 10.02 1.82
N PRO A 33 -33.22 11.14 1.20
CA PRO A 33 -32.91 11.40 -0.21
C PRO A 33 -31.42 11.57 -0.47
N TYR A 34 -30.92 11.02 -1.57
CA TYR A 34 -29.55 11.17 -2.04
C TYR A 34 -29.52 11.59 -3.52
N PRO A 35 -28.61 12.47 -3.97
CA PRO A 35 -27.59 13.17 -3.17
C PRO A 35 -28.19 14.25 -2.27
N THR A 36 -27.52 14.49 -1.13
CA THR A 36 -27.93 15.55 -0.20
C THR A 36 -27.66 16.94 -0.79
N LYS A 37 -28.46 17.93 -0.40
CA LYS A 37 -28.22 19.33 -0.79
C LYS A 37 -26.99 19.87 -0.05
N GLY A 38 -26.12 20.60 -0.77
CA GLY A 38 -24.96 21.28 -0.15
C GLY A 38 -23.59 20.91 -0.70
N HIS A 39 -23.52 20.11 -1.75
CA HIS A 39 -22.28 19.97 -2.52
C HIS A 39 -21.98 21.27 -3.29
N ALA A 40 -20.68 21.63 -3.37
CA ALA A 40 -20.27 22.71 -4.27
C ALA A 40 -20.55 22.32 -5.73
N ASP A 41 -20.78 23.33 -6.57
CA ASP A 41 -20.89 23.16 -8.01
C ASP A 41 -19.68 22.35 -8.54
N GLY A 42 -19.96 21.31 -9.35
CA GLY A 42 -18.92 20.39 -9.83
C GLY A 42 -18.73 19.11 -9.01
N TYR A 43 -19.21 19.06 -7.76
CA TYR A 43 -19.24 17.83 -6.94
C TYR A 43 -20.64 17.27 -6.76
N TYR A 44 -21.68 18.09 -7.01
CA TYR A 44 -23.05 17.61 -7.10
C TYR A 44 -23.24 16.84 -8.42
N PHE A 45 -23.87 15.69 -8.34
CA PHE A 45 -24.16 14.91 -9.53
C PHE A 45 -25.53 14.23 -9.44
N ASN A 46 -26.11 14.00 -10.60
CA ASN A 46 -27.29 13.15 -10.72
C ASN A 46 -26.83 11.69 -10.77
N ILE A 47 -27.39 10.82 -9.93
CA ILE A 47 -27.02 9.38 -9.84
C ILE A 47 -27.14 8.69 -11.20
N GLU A 48 -28.20 9.02 -11.98
CA GLU A 48 -28.44 8.40 -13.29
C GLU A 48 -27.45 8.85 -14.36
N LYS A 49 -26.99 10.11 -14.27
CA LYS A 49 -26.04 10.68 -15.24
C LYS A 49 -24.58 10.39 -14.84
N GLY A 50 -24.33 10.18 -13.58
CA GLY A 50 -22.97 10.09 -13.04
C GLY A 50 -22.19 11.41 -13.17
N ARG A 51 -20.89 11.33 -13.03
CA ARG A 51 -19.96 12.46 -13.19
C ARG A 51 -18.56 12.01 -13.60
N ILE A 52 -17.74 12.98 -14.01
CA ILE A 52 -16.30 12.80 -14.23
C ILE A 52 -15.57 13.80 -13.35
N LEU A 53 -14.58 13.34 -12.57
CA LEU A 53 -13.70 14.18 -11.77
C LEU A 53 -12.30 14.17 -12.35
N ASN A 54 -11.57 15.27 -12.16
CA ASN A 54 -10.15 15.37 -12.58
C ASN A 54 -9.19 15.10 -11.40
N GLU A 55 -9.58 14.22 -10.49
CA GLU A 55 -8.83 13.84 -9.32
C GLU A 55 -9.14 12.41 -8.91
N TYR A 56 -8.25 11.79 -8.15
CA TYR A 56 -8.58 10.58 -7.42
C TYR A 56 -9.46 10.92 -6.24
N GLN A 57 -10.44 10.08 -5.94
CA GLN A 57 -11.13 10.11 -4.64
C GLN A 57 -11.06 8.74 -4.00
N LEU A 58 -10.58 8.69 -2.76
CA LEU A 58 -10.61 7.50 -1.94
C LEU A 58 -11.76 7.63 -0.95
N LEU A 59 -12.71 6.72 -1.02
CA LEU A 59 -13.88 6.68 -0.16
C LEU A 59 -13.82 5.46 0.77
N TYR A 60 -14.41 5.58 1.95
CA TYR A 60 -14.54 4.51 2.93
C TYR A 60 -15.93 4.53 3.55
N ASN A 61 -16.61 3.41 3.47
CA ASN A 61 -17.96 3.23 4.01
C ASN A 61 -17.92 2.29 5.23
N PRO A 62 -17.71 2.80 6.47
CA PRO A 62 -17.69 1.95 7.67
C PRO A 62 -19.02 1.29 7.98
N GLU A 63 -20.13 1.92 7.60
CA GLU A 63 -21.49 1.44 7.88
C GLU A 63 -22.41 1.65 6.68
N GLY A 64 -23.40 0.77 6.56
CA GLY A 64 -24.41 0.82 5.50
C GLY A 64 -23.95 0.18 4.20
N GLU A 65 -24.85 0.11 3.26
CA GLU A 65 -24.64 -0.50 1.94
C GLU A 65 -24.83 0.54 0.85
N GLY A 66 -24.35 0.25 -0.35
CA GLY A 66 -24.55 1.11 -1.51
C GLY A 66 -24.21 0.41 -2.81
N GLU A 67 -24.18 1.18 -3.87
CA GLU A 67 -23.74 0.72 -5.20
C GLU A 67 -22.70 1.68 -5.76
N PHE A 68 -21.74 1.12 -6.50
CA PHE A 68 -20.74 1.84 -7.26
C PHE A 68 -20.71 1.30 -8.69
N GLU A 69 -20.54 2.22 -9.65
CA GLU A 69 -20.35 1.89 -11.07
C GLU A 69 -19.38 2.89 -11.69
N SER A 70 -18.51 2.43 -12.58
CA SER A 70 -17.63 3.29 -13.36
C SER A 70 -17.48 2.79 -14.79
N ALA A 71 -16.77 3.52 -15.64
CA ALA A 71 -16.52 3.11 -17.02
C ALA A 71 -15.84 1.74 -17.13
N HIS A 72 -15.03 1.34 -16.14
CA HIS A 72 -14.28 0.08 -16.13
C HIS A 72 -14.75 -0.91 -15.05
N CYS A 73 -15.70 -0.51 -14.18
CA CYS A 73 -16.25 -1.38 -13.15
C CYS A 73 -17.78 -1.44 -13.31
N PRO A 74 -18.36 -2.61 -13.60
CA PRO A 74 -19.80 -2.76 -13.70
C PRO A 74 -20.44 -2.46 -12.33
N ARG A 75 -21.76 -2.16 -12.35
CA ARG A 75 -22.51 -1.90 -11.13
C ARG A 75 -22.28 -2.99 -10.09
N THR A 76 -21.71 -2.59 -8.98
CA THR A 76 -21.23 -3.49 -7.92
C THR A 76 -21.73 -3.01 -6.57
N GLN A 77 -22.21 -3.96 -5.74
CA GLN A 77 -22.67 -3.70 -4.39
C GLN A 77 -21.50 -3.35 -3.47
N LEU A 78 -21.64 -2.25 -2.75
CA LEU A 78 -20.75 -1.85 -1.67
C LEU A 78 -21.29 -2.38 -0.34
N LYS A 79 -20.38 -2.93 0.48
CA LYS A 79 -20.67 -3.48 1.81
C LYS A 79 -20.07 -2.62 2.91
N PRO A 80 -20.56 -2.74 4.16
CA PRO A 80 -19.89 -2.10 5.28
C PRO A 80 -18.41 -2.50 5.36
N GLY A 81 -17.53 -1.51 5.50
CA GLY A 81 -16.08 -1.71 5.53
C GLY A 81 -15.41 -1.70 4.16
N ASP A 82 -16.12 -1.38 3.08
CA ASP A 82 -15.50 -1.23 1.78
C ASP A 82 -14.83 0.14 1.62
N MET A 83 -13.66 0.13 1.00
CA MET A 83 -13.03 1.29 0.39
C MET A 83 -13.15 1.22 -1.12
N PHE A 84 -13.34 2.35 -1.77
CA PHE A 84 -13.30 2.40 -3.22
C PHE A 84 -12.61 3.65 -3.74
N LEU A 85 -11.97 3.49 -4.90
CA LEU A 85 -11.16 4.51 -5.52
C LEU A 85 -11.80 4.99 -6.83
N VAL A 86 -12.04 6.28 -6.94
CA VAL A 86 -12.42 6.96 -8.18
C VAL A 86 -11.16 7.45 -8.87
N PHE A 87 -11.08 7.25 -10.19
CA PHE A 87 -9.93 7.64 -11.00
C PHE A 87 -10.20 8.93 -11.79
N PRO A 88 -9.19 9.80 -11.99
CA PRO A 88 -9.35 11.03 -12.75
C PRO A 88 -9.72 10.76 -14.21
N GLY A 89 -10.63 11.57 -14.74
CA GLY A 89 -11.07 11.44 -16.13
C GLY A 89 -12.06 10.31 -16.40
N GLU A 90 -12.38 9.49 -15.39
CA GLU A 90 -13.28 8.36 -15.53
C GLU A 90 -14.70 8.69 -15.08
N TRP A 91 -15.68 8.30 -15.91
CA TRP A 91 -17.09 8.38 -15.54
C TRP A 91 -17.40 7.41 -14.40
N HIS A 92 -18.12 7.88 -13.39
CA HIS A 92 -18.55 7.07 -12.26
C HIS A 92 -19.85 7.57 -11.64
N THR A 93 -20.50 6.67 -10.93
CA THR A 93 -21.64 6.96 -10.06
C THR A 93 -21.64 6.07 -8.83
N TYR A 94 -22.18 6.54 -7.73
CA TYR A 94 -22.39 5.75 -6.52
C TYR A 94 -23.52 6.35 -5.67
N HIS A 95 -24.15 5.53 -4.85
CA HIS A 95 -25.22 5.97 -3.96
C HIS A 95 -25.43 4.96 -2.82
N PRO A 96 -25.97 5.41 -1.66
CA PRO A 96 -26.38 4.50 -0.59
C PRO A 96 -27.58 3.64 -1.00
N ASN A 97 -27.69 2.47 -0.39
CA ASN A 97 -28.91 1.68 -0.44
C ASN A 97 -29.99 2.38 0.41
N PRO A 98 -31.16 2.73 -0.16
CA PRO A 98 -32.22 3.43 0.60
C PRO A 98 -32.74 2.65 1.82
N ARG A 99 -32.52 1.33 1.86
CA ARG A 99 -32.98 0.48 2.97
C ARG A 99 -32.07 0.52 4.18
N THR A 100 -30.79 0.85 3.98
CA THR A 100 -29.78 0.87 5.06
C THR A 100 -29.28 2.28 5.34
N GLY A 101 -29.22 3.15 4.32
CA GLY A 101 -28.39 4.33 4.36
C GLY A 101 -26.91 3.97 4.35
N TRP A 102 -26.02 4.91 4.65
CA TRP A 102 -24.59 4.69 4.86
C TRP A 102 -23.92 5.79 5.67
N LYS A 103 -22.72 5.50 6.16
CA LYS A 103 -21.71 6.50 6.50
C LYS A 103 -20.60 6.42 5.46
N SER A 104 -20.15 7.56 4.97
CA SER A 104 -19.07 7.64 3.99
C SER A 104 -18.09 8.74 4.36
N ASN A 105 -16.80 8.42 4.29
CA ASN A 105 -15.69 9.37 4.40
C ASN A 105 -14.99 9.42 3.06
N TRP A 106 -14.53 10.60 2.63
CA TRP A 106 -13.76 10.73 1.39
C TRP A 106 -12.61 11.72 1.51
N ILE A 107 -11.61 11.48 0.67
CA ILE A 107 -10.50 12.38 0.43
C ILE A 107 -10.19 12.42 -1.07
N GLY A 108 -10.23 13.61 -1.66
CA GLY A 108 -9.87 13.87 -3.05
C GLY A 108 -8.43 14.36 -3.15
N PHE A 109 -7.68 13.87 -4.11
CA PHE A 109 -6.25 14.19 -4.24
C PHE A 109 -5.75 13.99 -5.66
N LYS A 110 -4.57 14.59 -5.95
CA LYS A 110 -3.85 14.47 -7.22
C LYS A 110 -2.37 14.29 -6.96
N GLY A 111 -1.65 13.75 -7.93
CA GLY A 111 -0.20 13.82 -7.92
C GLY A 111 0.51 12.61 -8.52
N LYS A 112 1.72 12.88 -8.97
CA LYS A 112 2.57 11.91 -9.65
C LYS A 112 2.79 10.61 -8.86
N ASN A 113 2.84 10.69 -7.53
CA ASN A 113 2.99 9.51 -6.69
C ASN A 113 1.84 8.51 -6.87
N MET A 114 0.62 9.00 -7.11
CA MET A 114 -0.53 8.15 -7.36
C MET A 114 -0.53 7.64 -8.80
N ASP A 115 -0.25 8.52 -9.76
CA ASP A 115 -0.17 8.15 -11.19
C ASP A 115 0.86 7.05 -11.42
N ASP A 116 2.04 7.13 -10.78
CA ASP A 116 3.09 6.11 -10.86
C ASP A 116 2.63 4.76 -10.28
N ARG A 117 1.82 4.74 -9.20
CA ARG A 117 1.25 3.49 -8.64
C ARG A 117 0.25 2.84 -9.58
N VAL A 118 -0.60 3.63 -10.20
CA VAL A 118 -1.56 3.13 -11.20
C VAL A 118 -0.79 2.59 -12.42
N LYS A 119 0.17 3.35 -12.94
CA LYS A 119 1.01 2.92 -14.05
C LYS A 119 1.82 1.65 -13.75
N ALA A 120 2.24 1.47 -12.50
CA ALA A 120 2.95 0.27 -12.04
C ALA A 120 2.01 -0.93 -11.76
N GLY A 121 0.69 -0.76 -11.92
CA GLY A 121 -0.29 -1.82 -11.72
C GLY A 121 -0.60 -2.17 -10.27
N PHE A 122 -0.24 -1.32 -9.30
CA PHE A 122 -0.65 -1.52 -7.91
C PHE A 122 -2.15 -1.29 -7.72
N LEU A 123 -2.71 -0.33 -8.45
CA LEU A 123 -4.11 0.08 -8.40
C LEU A 123 -4.64 0.20 -9.82
N SER A 124 -5.91 -0.14 -10.04
CA SER A 124 -6.48 -0.22 -11.38
C SER A 124 -7.96 0.19 -11.40
N PRO A 125 -8.43 0.90 -12.46
CA PRO A 125 -9.83 1.22 -12.66
C PRO A 125 -10.73 -0.01 -12.78
N GLU A 126 -10.21 -1.14 -13.25
CA GLU A 126 -10.96 -2.41 -13.37
C GLU A 126 -11.20 -3.07 -12.01
N LYS A 127 -10.42 -2.71 -10.99
CA LYS A 127 -10.58 -3.20 -9.62
C LYS A 127 -10.57 -2.04 -8.63
N PRO A 128 -11.59 -1.18 -8.62
CA PRO A 128 -11.62 0.02 -7.78
C PRO A 128 -12.09 -0.24 -6.34
N ILE A 129 -12.71 -1.38 -6.02
CA ILE A 129 -13.32 -1.70 -4.73
C ILE A 129 -12.42 -2.65 -3.94
N TYR A 130 -12.21 -2.34 -2.65
CA TYR A 130 -11.31 -3.04 -1.72
C TYR A 130 -12.06 -3.40 -0.44
N HIS A 131 -12.13 -4.68 -0.11
CA HIS A 131 -12.80 -5.17 1.10
C HIS A 131 -11.84 -5.13 2.28
N VAL A 132 -11.84 -4.06 3.06
CA VAL A 132 -10.90 -3.88 4.18
C VAL A 132 -11.52 -4.18 5.55
N GLY A 133 -12.85 -4.28 5.60
CA GLY A 133 -13.60 -4.44 6.84
C GLY A 133 -13.65 -3.17 7.70
N TYR A 134 -14.26 -3.24 8.86
CA TYR A 134 -14.26 -2.13 9.81
C TYR A 134 -12.85 -1.90 10.38
N SER A 135 -12.42 -0.65 10.38
CA SER A 135 -11.10 -0.25 10.89
C SER A 135 -11.14 1.11 11.56
N ALA A 136 -11.02 1.13 12.88
CA ALA A 136 -10.90 2.36 13.66
C ALA A 136 -9.67 3.21 13.27
N VAL A 137 -8.63 2.57 12.74
CA VAL A 137 -7.43 3.28 12.24
C VAL A 137 -7.78 4.07 10.99
N ILE A 138 -8.51 3.48 10.05
CA ILE A 138 -8.95 4.15 8.83
C ILE A 138 -9.85 5.35 9.18
N GLU A 139 -10.85 5.17 10.05
CA GLU A 139 -11.71 6.27 10.50
C GLU A 139 -10.91 7.40 11.16
N THR A 140 -9.93 7.05 12.01
CA THR A 140 -9.06 8.03 12.66
C THR A 140 -8.25 8.83 11.64
N LEU A 141 -7.74 8.20 10.57
CA LEU A 141 -6.98 8.88 9.53
C LEU A 141 -7.85 9.85 8.73
N TYR A 142 -9.07 9.46 8.36
CA TYR A 142 -10.03 10.39 7.71
C TYR A 142 -10.41 11.56 8.62
N LYS A 143 -10.67 11.30 9.90
CA LYS A 143 -10.95 12.34 10.88
C LYS A 143 -9.80 13.34 10.98
N ARG A 144 -8.56 12.85 11.10
CA ARG A 144 -7.36 13.71 11.12
C ARG A 144 -7.17 14.51 9.85
N ALA A 145 -7.47 13.92 8.68
CA ALA A 145 -7.41 14.65 7.42
C ALA A 145 -8.45 15.78 7.40
N PHE A 146 -9.66 15.53 7.89
CA PHE A 146 -10.70 16.55 7.99
C PHE A 146 -10.32 17.66 8.99
N GLU A 147 -9.81 17.32 10.17
CA GLU A 147 -9.33 18.28 11.17
C GLU A 147 -8.23 19.20 10.60
N ALA A 148 -7.22 18.59 9.94
CA ALA A 148 -6.13 19.33 9.30
C ALA A 148 -6.62 20.26 8.18
N ALA A 149 -7.63 19.82 7.41
CA ALA A 149 -8.25 20.63 6.38
C ALA A 149 -9.04 21.81 6.96
N MET A 150 -9.64 21.65 8.12
CA MET A 150 -10.38 22.72 8.80
C MET A 150 -9.46 23.74 9.47
N GLU A 151 -8.34 23.30 10.02
CA GLU A 151 -7.35 24.18 10.68
C GLU A 151 -6.57 25.04 9.67
N GLU A 152 -6.40 24.56 8.43
CA GLU A 152 -5.61 25.23 7.38
C GLU A 152 -4.22 25.69 7.87
N ALA A 153 -3.58 24.88 8.73
CA ALA A 153 -2.28 25.19 9.28
C ALA A 153 -1.20 25.22 8.17
N ALA A 154 -0.12 25.96 8.42
CA ALA A 154 1.02 25.95 7.52
C ALA A 154 1.50 24.52 7.25
N PHE A 155 1.76 24.20 5.98
CA PHE A 155 2.19 22.86 5.53
C PHE A 155 1.16 21.73 5.73
N ALA A 156 -0.12 22.04 5.89
CA ALA A 156 -1.20 21.05 6.01
C ALA A 156 -1.28 20.12 4.78
N GLN A 157 -0.93 20.59 3.58
CA GLN A 157 -0.89 19.77 2.37
C GLN A 157 0.08 18.59 2.51
N GLN A 158 1.28 18.81 3.06
CA GLN A 158 2.29 17.75 3.26
C GLN A 158 1.82 16.70 4.28
N MET A 159 1.19 17.14 5.36
CA MET A 159 0.62 16.24 6.37
C MET A 159 -0.53 15.42 5.78
N MET A 160 -1.46 16.05 5.06
CA MET A 160 -2.58 15.35 4.42
C MET A 160 -2.11 14.38 3.33
N ALA A 161 -1.08 14.74 2.55
CA ALA A 161 -0.44 13.82 1.61
C ALA A 161 0.11 12.56 2.31
N GLY A 162 0.68 12.71 3.51
CA GLY A 162 1.09 11.60 4.37
C GLY A 162 -0.08 10.70 4.79
N LEU A 163 -1.21 11.29 5.17
CA LEU A 163 -2.43 10.56 5.54
C LEU A 163 -3.02 9.77 4.35
N VAL A 164 -3.07 10.38 3.15
CA VAL A 164 -3.49 9.68 1.92
C VAL A 164 -2.59 8.48 1.62
N ASN A 165 -1.26 8.67 1.69
CA ASN A 165 -0.31 7.56 1.49
C ASN A 165 -0.52 6.44 2.51
N HIS A 166 -0.81 6.77 3.77
CA HIS A 166 -1.09 5.79 4.81
C HIS A 166 -2.41 5.03 4.53
N LEU A 167 -3.48 5.73 4.19
CA LEU A 167 -4.78 5.14 3.82
C LEU A 167 -4.64 4.17 2.64
N ILE A 168 -3.95 4.56 1.57
CA ILE A 168 -3.70 3.71 0.40
C ILE A 168 -2.87 2.47 0.80
N GLY A 169 -1.85 2.65 1.64
CA GLY A 169 -1.01 1.56 2.12
C GLY A 169 -1.80 0.55 2.96
N ILE A 170 -2.66 1.01 3.87
CA ILE A 170 -3.53 0.15 4.67
C ILE A 170 -4.53 -0.59 3.75
N MET A 171 -5.23 0.13 2.89
CA MET A 171 -6.19 -0.44 1.95
C MET A 171 -5.57 -1.58 1.13
N TYR A 172 -4.45 -1.30 0.48
CA TYR A 172 -3.74 -2.28 -0.35
C TYR A 172 -3.26 -3.48 0.46
N SER A 173 -2.70 -3.25 1.66
CA SER A 173 -2.17 -4.33 2.50
C SER A 173 -3.25 -5.22 3.10
N LEU A 174 -4.37 -4.64 3.57
CA LEU A 174 -5.46 -5.40 4.17
C LEU A 174 -6.14 -6.29 3.13
N GLU A 175 -6.45 -5.76 1.94
CA GLU A 175 -7.04 -6.56 0.89
C GLU A 175 -6.13 -7.70 0.45
N ARG A 176 -4.84 -7.42 0.22
CA ARG A 176 -3.86 -8.46 -0.12
C ARG A 176 -3.71 -9.51 0.98
N ASN A 177 -3.72 -9.07 2.24
CA ASN A 177 -3.68 -10.01 3.36
C ASN A 177 -4.94 -10.87 3.44
N ILE A 178 -6.13 -10.33 3.14
CA ILE A 178 -7.36 -11.12 3.07
C ILE A 178 -7.28 -12.15 1.94
N GLU A 179 -6.78 -11.78 0.77
CA GLU A 179 -6.55 -12.70 -0.34
C GLU A 179 -5.54 -13.81 0.04
N LEU A 180 -4.44 -13.44 0.70
CA LEU A 180 -3.38 -14.36 1.14
C LEU A 180 -3.80 -15.19 2.36
N ASN A 181 -4.52 -14.59 3.33
CA ASN A 181 -4.96 -15.26 4.58
C ASN A 181 -6.07 -16.30 4.36
N LYS A 182 -6.62 -16.43 3.16
CA LYS A 182 -7.42 -17.61 2.79
C LYS A 182 -6.62 -18.90 3.00
N ASN A 183 -5.31 -18.79 3.22
CA ASN A 183 -4.43 -19.92 3.53
C ASN A 183 -3.43 -19.56 4.65
N GLN A 184 -3.91 -19.48 5.91
CA GLN A 184 -3.10 -19.16 7.08
C GLN A 184 -1.83 -20.01 7.19
N GLN A 185 -1.90 -21.30 6.78
CA GLN A 185 -0.74 -22.20 6.78
C GLN A 185 0.40 -21.70 5.87
N GLN A 186 0.06 -21.06 4.74
CA GLN A 186 1.08 -20.50 3.84
C GLN A 186 1.74 -19.26 4.41
N VAL A 187 0.97 -18.36 5.09
CA VAL A 187 1.50 -17.20 5.80
C VAL A 187 2.49 -17.64 6.87
N ASP A 188 2.09 -18.60 7.70
CA ASP A 188 2.92 -19.12 8.78
C ASP A 188 4.18 -19.81 8.24
N MET A 189 4.05 -20.57 7.17
CA MET A 189 5.18 -21.21 6.49
C MET A 189 6.18 -20.19 5.96
N VAL A 190 5.74 -19.13 5.28
CA VAL A 190 6.63 -18.07 4.79
C VAL A 190 7.27 -17.30 5.95
N GLY A 191 6.53 -17.07 7.04
CA GLY A 191 7.05 -16.49 8.28
C GLY A 191 8.20 -17.31 8.87
N LYS A 192 7.98 -18.63 9.04
CA LYS A 192 9.01 -19.58 9.50
C LYS A 192 10.21 -19.61 8.55
N ALA A 193 9.97 -19.60 7.25
CA ALA A 193 11.03 -19.58 6.25
C ALA A 193 11.92 -18.34 6.36
N ARG A 194 11.31 -17.15 6.52
CA ARG A 194 12.08 -15.90 6.72
C ARG A 194 12.96 -15.96 7.95
N LEU A 195 12.45 -16.48 9.06
CA LEU A 195 13.22 -16.65 10.28
C LEU A 195 14.39 -17.63 10.04
N ARG A 196 14.12 -18.80 9.49
CA ARG A 196 15.10 -19.84 9.23
C ARG A 196 16.20 -19.38 8.27
N ILE A 197 15.86 -18.61 7.23
CA ILE A 197 16.86 -18.00 6.32
C ILE A 197 17.76 -17.04 7.09
N ARG A 198 17.22 -16.19 7.98
CA ARG A 198 18.02 -15.25 8.78
C ARG A 198 18.99 -15.97 9.71
N GLU A 199 18.53 -17.02 10.38
CA GLU A 199 19.35 -17.82 11.28
C GLU A 199 20.47 -18.58 10.56
N SER A 200 20.29 -18.87 9.27
CA SER A 200 21.22 -19.66 8.45
C SER A 200 22.17 -18.84 7.58
N LEU A 201 22.27 -17.52 7.75
CA LEU A 201 23.11 -16.68 6.88
C LEU A 201 24.60 -17.05 6.93
N GLU A 202 25.09 -17.48 8.10
CA GLU A 202 26.49 -17.85 8.37
C GLU A 202 26.67 -19.38 8.40
N SER A 203 25.71 -20.17 7.91
CA SER A 203 25.76 -21.63 7.87
C SER A 203 25.53 -22.17 6.46
N ASP A 204 25.92 -23.43 6.22
CA ASP A 204 25.79 -24.11 4.91
C ASP A 204 24.37 -24.61 4.61
N VAL A 205 23.37 -24.15 5.35
CA VAL A 205 21.97 -24.52 5.13
C VAL A 205 21.48 -23.96 3.81
N THR A 206 21.14 -24.85 2.89
CA THR A 206 20.62 -24.49 1.57
C THR A 206 19.13 -24.13 1.62
N ILE A 207 18.66 -23.38 0.65
CA ILE A 207 17.23 -23.05 0.50
C ILE A 207 16.40 -24.31 0.29
N GLN A 208 16.94 -25.33 -0.39
CA GLN A 208 16.27 -26.65 -0.55
C GLN A 208 16.08 -27.33 0.80
N LYS A 209 17.09 -27.30 1.67
CA LYS A 209 17.02 -27.86 3.02
C LYS A 209 15.95 -27.16 3.86
N ILE A 210 15.83 -25.85 3.75
CA ILE A 210 14.78 -25.08 4.43
C ILE A 210 13.38 -25.50 3.93
N ALA A 211 13.20 -25.70 2.62
CA ALA A 211 11.93 -26.19 2.08
C ALA A 211 11.57 -27.59 2.61
N GLU A 212 12.56 -28.51 2.70
CA GLU A 212 12.41 -29.84 3.28
C GLU A 212 12.01 -29.76 4.76
N GLU A 213 12.71 -28.95 5.57
CA GLU A 213 12.39 -28.72 6.99
C GLU A 213 10.96 -28.19 7.20
N LEU A 214 10.42 -27.43 6.24
CA LEU A 214 9.06 -26.91 6.24
C LEU A 214 8.02 -27.88 5.65
N GLY A 215 8.45 -29.05 5.17
CA GLY A 215 7.57 -30.07 4.62
C GLY A 215 6.94 -29.72 3.26
N VAL A 216 7.61 -28.87 2.47
CA VAL A 216 7.09 -28.42 1.17
C VAL A 216 8.08 -28.71 0.04
N SER A 217 7.58 -28.97 -1.18
CA SER A 217 8.45 -29.10 -2.35
C SER A 217 9.12 -27.77 -2.65
N TYR A 218 10.39 -27.82 -3.08
CA TYR A 218 11.16 -26.62 -3.41
C TYR A 218 10.49 -25.71 -4.43
N SER A 219 9.84 -26.29 -5.44
CA SER A 219 9.12 -25.53 -6.46
C SER A 219 7.95 -24.74 -5.88
N ASN A 220 7.13 -25.37 -5.04
CA ASN A 220 6.01 -24.73 -4.35
C ASN A 220 6.50 -23.67 -3.36
N PHE A 221 7.53 -24.01 -2.57
CA PHE A 221 8.18 -23.07 -1.65
C PHE A 221 8.64 -21.79 -2.37
N ARG A 222 9.37 -21.95 -3.48
CA ARG A 222 9.88 -20.82 -4.27
C ARG A 222 8.76 -19.92 -4.78
N LYS A 223 7.67 -20.52 -5.30
CA LYS A 223 6.49 -19.79 -5.80
C LYS A 223 5.84 -18.99 -4.68
N LEU A 224 5.46 -19.64 -3.58
CA LEU A 224 4.80 -19.04 -2.45
C LEU A 224 5.67 -17.95 -1.81
N PHE A 225 6.94 -18.23 -1.54
CA PHE A 225 7.84 -17.26 -0.93
C PHE A 225 7.97 -15.99 -1.77
N LYS A 226 8.06 -16.12 -3.11
CA LYS A 226 8.10 -14.98 -4.03
C LYS A 226 6.79 -14.21 -4.05
N GLU A 227 5.66 -14.90 -4.00
CA GLU A 227 4.32 -14.28 -3.96
C GLU A 227 4.17 -13.40 -2.71
N TYR A 228 4.62 -13.88 -1.54
CA TYR A 228 4.50 -13.18 -0.26
C TYR A 228 5.58 -12.12 0.00
N THR A 229 6.76 -12.26 -0.59
CA THR A 229 7.92 -11.40 -0.29
C THR A 229 8.35 -10.51 -1.45
N GLY A 230 7.86 -10.78 -2.66
CA GLY A 230 8.32 -10.16 -3.90
C GLY A 230 9.65 -10.72 -4.43
N LEU A 231 10.38 -11.52 -3.62
CA LEU A 231 11.72 -12.04 -3.95
C LEU A 231 11.74 -13.57 -3.92
N SER A 232 12.57 -14.19 -4.77
CA SER A 232 12.84 -15.62 -4.58
C SER A 232 13.57 -15.87 -3.26
N PRO A 233 13.42 -17.06 -2.61
CA PRO A 233 14.14 -17.36 -1.36
C PRO A 233 15.65 -17.20 -1.47
N ALA A 234 16.25 -17.61 -2.58
CA ALA A 234 17.68 -17.47 -2.83
C ALA A 234 18.11 -16.00 -2.96
N THR A 235 17.32 -15.18 -3.69
CA THR A 235 17.55 -13.75 -3.79
C THR A 235 17.42 -13.09 -2.41
N TYR A 236 16.39 -13.44 -1.66
CA TYR A 236 16.16 -12.93 -0.31
C TYR A 236 17.33 -13.26 0.64
N GLN A 237 17.83 -14.50 0.62
CA GLN A 237 19.00 -14.90 1.40
C GLN A 237 20.25 -14.10 0.99
N GLN A 238 20.51 -13.96 -0.30
CA GLN A 238 21.65 -13.19 -0.81
C GLN A 238 21.59 -11.72 -0.40
N GLU A 239 20.44 -11.08 -0.47
CA GLU A 239 20.23 -9.71 -0.01
C GLU A 239 20.53 -9.56 1.48
N LEU A 240 20.06 -10.49 2.31
CA LEU A 240 20.36 -10.50 3.74
C LEU A 240 21.86 -10.72 4.03
N ARG A 241 22.54 -11.61 3.29
CA ARG A 241 23.98 -11.80 3.41
C ARG A 241 24.76 -10.52 3.09
N LEU A 242 24.34 -9.77 2.05
CA LEU A 242 24.98 -8.48 1.72
C LEU A 242 24.76 -7.42 2.80
N LEU A 243 23.57 -7.36 3.41
CA LEU A 243 23.29 -6.47 4.53
C LEU A 243 24.14 -6.85 5.76
N ARG A 244 24.22 -8.15 6.07
CA ARG A 244 25.07 -8.65 7.17
C ARG A 244 26.55 -8.38 6.91
N ALA A 245 27.00 -8.52 5.65
CA ALA A 245 28.37 -8.16 5.27
C ALA A 245 28.69 -6.70 5.54
N LYS A 246 27.77 -5.78 5.21
CA LYS A 246 27.93 -4.35 5.51
C LYS A 246 28.11 -4.11 7.01
N GLU A 247 27.33 -4.77 7.83
CA GLU A 247 27.44 -4.68 9.28
C GLU A 247 28.80 -5.21 9.77
N LEU A 248 29.22 -6.40 9.33
CA LEU A 248 30.53 -7.00 9.71
C LEU A 248 31.72 -6.14 9.26
N LEU A 249 31.64 -5.51 8.08
CA LEU A 249 32.68 -4.60 7.59
C LEU A 249 32.88 -3.37 8.48
N THR A 250 31.82 -2.90 9.15
CA THR A 250 31.85 -1.70 9.99
C THR A 250 32.04 -1.98 11.47
N THR A 251 31.73 -3.19 11.93
CA THR A 251 31.71 -3.54 13.36
C THR A 251 32.80 -4.55 13.78
N THR A 252 33.53 -5.12 12.84
CA THR A 252 34.54 -6.15 13.14
C THR A 252 35.88 -5.91 12.40
N GLU A 253 36.94 -6.55 12.89
CA GLU A 253 38.26 -6.56 12.25
C GLU A 253 38.42 -7.65 11.16
N LEU A 254 37.37 -8.40 10.85
CA LEU A 254 37.42 -9.46 9.85
C LEU A 254 37.81 -8.91 8.47
N SER A 255 38.68 -9.61 7.77
CA SER A 255 39.07 -9.27 6.40
C SER A 255 37.87 -9.47 5.44
N ILE A 256 37.92 -8.83 4.29
CA ILE A 256 36.92 -9.01 3.22
C ILE A 256 36.80 -10.49 2.84
N LYS A 257 37.92 -11.21 2.81
CA LYS A 257 37.98 -12.64 2.51
C LYS A 257 37.26 -13.48 3.57
N GLU A 258 37.50 -13.19 4.84
CA GLU A 258 36.88 -13.89 5.97
C GLU A 258 35.34 -13.64 5.97
N ILE A 259 34.93 -12.39 5.75
CA ILE A 259 33.51 -12.04 5.65
C ILE A 259 32.82 -12.78 4.49
N ALA A 260 33.46 -12.84 3.31
CA ALA A 260 32.94 -13.55 2.17
C ALA A 260 32.69 -15.04 2.48
N TYR A 261 33.66 -15.73 3.05
CA TYR A 261 33.51 -17.15 3.40
C TYR A 261 32.56 -17.38 4.58
N ARG A 262 32.58 -16.54 5.60
CA ARG A 262 31.65 -16.61 6.73
C ARG A 262 30.20 -16.48 6.31
N LEU A 263 29.92 -15.70 5.27
CA LEU A 263 28.57 -15.53 4.71
C LEU A 263 28.29 -16.45 3.51
N ASN A 264 29.08 -17.49 3.32
CA ASN A 264 28.92 -18.53 2.29
C ASN A 264 28.78 -17.96 0.87
N PHE A 265 29.65 -16.99 0.51
CA PHE A 265 29.86 -16.61 -0.88
C PHE A 265 30.88 -17.55 -1.52
N GLU A 266 30.67 -17.89 -2.80
CA GLU A 266 31.51 -18.80 -3.59
C GLU A 266 32.98 -18.34 -3.64
N SER A 267 33.19 -17.02 -3.71
CA SER A 267 34.55 -16.42 -3.67
C SER A 267 34.48 -14.96 -3.18
N PRO A 268 35.61 -14.43 -2.66
CA PRO A 268 35.73 -13.02 -2.32
C PRO A 268 35.50 -12.06 -3.48
N ASP A 269 35.86 -12.47 -4.71
CA ASP A 269 35.63 -11.66 -5.91
C ASP A 269 34.14 -11.59 -6.27
N TYR A 270 33.45 -12.73 -6.24
CA TYR A 270 32.02 -12.80 -6.44
C TYR A 270 31.28 -11.96 -5.38
N PHE A 271 31.67 -12.10 -4.11
CA PHE A 271 31.15 -11.26 -3.02
C PHE A 271 31.32 -9.77 -3.32
N SER A 272 32.56 -9.35 -3.66
CA SER A 272 32.89 -7.94 -3.89
C SER A 272 32.10 -7.36 -5.07
N ALA A 273 31.91 -8.13 -6.14
CA ALA A 273 31.11 -7.75 -7.29
C ALA A 273 29.61 -7.57 -6.92
N LYS A 274 29.03 -8.54 -6.20
CA LYS A 274 27.63 -8.48 -5.75
C LYS A 274 27.39 -7.34 -4.75
N PHE A 275 28.33 -7.17 -3.82
CA PHE A 275 28.28 -6.10 -2.82
C PHE A 275 28.30 -4.72 -3.50
N LYS A 276 29.23 -4.49 -4.43
CA LYS A 276 29.31 -3.23 -5.18
C LYS A 276 28.04 -2.99 -6.00
N ALA A 277 27.53 -4.02 -6.67
CA ALA A 277 26.28 -3.90 -7.44
C ALA A 277 25.09 -3.48 -6.57
N LYS A 278 25.03 -3.96 -5.31
CA LYS A 278 23.94 -3.65 -4.37
C LYS A 278 24.14 -2.34 -3.61
N MET A 279 25.34 -2.09 -3.11
CA MET A 279 25.64 -0.96 -2.21
C MET A 279 26.19 0.28 -2.94
N GLY A 280 26.49 0.18 -4.23
CA GLY A 280 27.10 1.25 -5.03
C GLY A 280 28.60 1.47 -4.80
N ILE A 281 29.16 0.91 -3.73
CA ILE A 281 30.58 1.06 -3.31
C ILE A 281 31.23 -0.30 -3.03
N LYS A 282 32.54 -0.39 -3.12
CA LYS A 282 33.27 -1.64 -2.86
C LYS A 282 33.36 -1.94 -1.33
N PRO A 283 33.45 -3.22 -0.92
CA PRO A 283 33.64 -3.57 0.49
C PRO A 283 34.89 -2.89 1.11
N SER A 284 35.97 -2.75 0.33
CA SER A 284 37.21 -2.09 0.77
C SER A 284 37.04 -0.61 1.13
N GLU A 285 36.14 0.09 0.45
CA GLU A 285 35.86 1.51 0.68
C GLU A 285 35.07 1.76 1.99
N ILE A 286 34.34 0.75 2.46
CA ILE A 286 33.66 0.78 3.77
C ILE A 286 34.65 0.50 4.90
N LYS A 287 35.50 -0.50 4.73
CA LYS A 287 36.44 -0.94 5.78
C LYS A 287 37.53 0.08 6.07
N MET A 288 37.85 0.96 5.14
CA MET A 288 38.86 2.02 5.31
C MET A 288 38.36 3.26 6.07
N LYS A 289 37.07 3.30 6.39
CA LYS A 289 36.47 4.36 7.20
C LYS A 289 36.27 3.93 8.64
#